data_2a73d7e09a86bbb661ee0fdc4b4ffaa4
#
_entry.id   2a73d7e09a86bbb661ee0fdc4b4ffaa4
#
_cell.length_a   1.000
_cell.length_b   1.000
_cell.length_c   1.000
_cell.angle_alpha   90.00
_cell.angle_beta   90.00
_cell.angle_gamma   90.00
#
_symmetry.space_group_name_H-M   'P 1'
#
loop_
_entity.id
_entity.type
_entity.pdbx_description
1 polymer ?
#
loop_
_entity_poly.entity_id
_entity_poly.type
_entity_poly.pdbx_seq_one_letter_code
_entity_poly.pdbx_strand_id
1 'polypeptide(L)' 'MRTFAVVLEPEAEGGFTVRVPSLPEIVTYGKDEQEALAMAQDAIRLVLEDCARRGEPVPAGEPPRIREVTVTLAA' A
#
# COMPACT_ATOMS: atom_id res chain seq x y z
N MET A 1 2.37 8.95 -15.93
CA MET A 1 1.42 8.29 -15.03
C MET A 1 2.08 7.05 -14.42
N ARG A 2 1.90 6.83 -13.13
CA ARG A 2 2.53 5.72 -12.43
C ARG A 2 1.49 4.91 -11.67
N THR A 3 1.70 3.61 -11.63
CA THR A 3 0.81 2.69 -10.94
C THR A 3 1.54 2.02 -9.78
N PHE A 4 0.91 1.97 -8.64
CA PHE A 4 1.47 1.36 -7.44
C PHE A 4 0.54 0.27 -6.93
N ALA A 5 1.14 -0.83 -6.46
CA ALA A 5 0.37 -1.84 -5.77
C ALA A 5 0.04 -1.33 -4.36
N VAL A 6 -1.17 -1.59 -3.93
CA VAL A 6 -1.66 -1.19 -2.61
C VAL A 6 -2.22 -2.43 -1.94
N VAL A 7 -1.87 -2.63 -0.67
CA VAL A 7 -2.36 -3.76 0.11
C VAL A 7 -3.36 -3.26 1.15
N LEU A 8 -4.53 -3.83 1.16
CA LEU A 8 -5.59 -3.51 2.11
C LEU A 8 -5.73 -4.65 3.10
N GLU A 9 -5.41 -4.39 4.35
CA GLU A 9 -5.49 -5.40 5.41
C GLU A 9 -6.72 -5.13 6.27
N PRO A 10 -7.71 -6.03 6.26
CA PRO A 10 -8.92 -5.82 7.08
C PRO A 10 -8.58 -5.76 8.55
N GLU A 11 -9.20 -4.80 9.26
CA GLU A 11 -9.03 -4.66 10.69
C GLU A 11 -10.21 -5.27 11.42
N ALA A 12 -9.96 -5.85 12.59
CA ALA A 12 -11.00 -6.53 13.37
C ALA A 12 -12.16 -5.60 13.73
N GLU A 13 -11.88 -4.31 13.92
CA GLU A 13 -12.90 -3.33 14.28
C GLU A 13 -13.56 -2.68 13.08
N GLY A 14 -13.24 -3.14 11.91
CA GLY A 14 -13.75 -2.57 10.65
C GLY A 14 -12.72 -1.71 9.97
N GLY A 15 -12.92 -1.50 8.67
CA GLY A 15 -11.99 -0.74 7.88
C GLY A 15 -10.74 -1.51 7.49
N PHE A 16 -9.79 -0.78 6.92
CA PHE A 16 -8.57 -1.37 6.37
C PHE A 16 -7.35 -0.56 6.72
N THR A 17 -6.29 -1.24 7.13
CA THR A 17 -4.96 -0.65 7.14
C THR A 17 -4.41 -0.74 5.72
N VAL A 18 -3.82 0.34 5.26
CA VAL A 18 -3.35 0.48 3.88
C VAL A 18 -1.84 0.54 3.86
N ARG A 19 -1.22 -0.32 3.07
CA ARG A 19 0.23 -0.31 2.88
C ARG A 19 0.55 -0.24 1.40
N VAL A 20 1.66 0.41 1.08
CA VAL A 20 2.16 0.52 -0.29
C VAL A 20 3.54 -0.12 -0.32
N PRO A 21 3.66 -1.35 -0.83
CA PRO A 21 4.94 -2.08 -0.75
C PRO A 21 6.13 -1.33 -1.33
N SER A 22 5.96 -0.61 -2.44
CA SER A 22 7.06 0.15 -3.04
C SER A 22 7.43 1.40 -2.24
N LEU A 23 6.57 1.82 -1.34
CA LEU A 23 6.78 3.01 -0.52
C LEU A 23 6.48 2.63 0.94
N PRO A 24 7.39 1.89 1.58
CA PRO A 24 7.09 1.28 2.90
C PRO A 24 6.84 2.28 4.02
N GLU A 25 7.23 3.55 3.85
CA GLU A 25 6.92 4.57 4.84
C GLU A 25 5.44 4.93 4.87
N ILE A 26 4.67 4.53 3.86
CA ILE A 26 3.25 4.83 3.82
C ILE A 26 2.46 3.76 4.55
N VAL A 27 1.79 4.16 5.63
CA VAL A 27 0.80 3.35 6.32
C VAL A 27 -0.37 4.27 6.62
N THR A 28 -1.54 3.94 6.11
CA THR A 28 -2.72 4.76 6.35
C THR A 28 -3.93 3.87 6.59
N TYR A 29 -5.11 4.44 6.68
CA TYR A 29 -6.30 3.73 7.07
C TYR A 29 -7.51 4.27 6.31
N GLY A 30 -8.45 3.40 5.99
CA GLY A 30 -9.73 3.79 5.43
C GLY A 30 -10.84 2.98 6.08
N LYS A 31 -11.99 3.61 6.28
CA LYS A 31 -13.12 2.93 6.94
C LYS A 31 -13.77 1.89 6.03
N ASP A 32 -13.56 2.01 4.72
CA ASP A 32 -14.02 1.05 3.73
C ASP A 32 -13.00 1.03 2.60
N GLU A 33 -13.20 0.17 1.62
CA GLU A 33 -12.23 0.02 0.54
C GLU A 33 -12.10 1.30 -0.28
N GLN A 34 -13.22 1.96 -0.57
CA GLN A 34 -13.19 3.19 -1.36
C GLN A 34 -12.35 4.26 -0.68
N GLU A 35 -12.58 4.48 0.61
CA GLU A 35 -11.81 5.47 1.37
C GLU A 35 -10.34 5.05 1.48
N ALA A 36 -10.09 3.76 1.70
CA ALA A 36 -8.73 3.25 1.79
C ALA A 36 -7.93 3.54 0.53
N LEU A 37 -8.54 3.32 -0.64
CA LEU A 37 -7.88 3.61 -1.91
C LEU A 37 -7.65 5.10 -2.13
N ALA A 38 -8.59 5.93 -1.70
CA ALA A 38 -8.44 7.38 -1.78
C ALA A 38 -7.32 7.87 -0.88
N MET A 39 -7.21 7.31 0.33
CA MET A 39 -6.14 7.66 1.26
C MET A 39 -4.78 7.24 0.71
N ALA A 40 -4.70 6.07 0.08
CA ALA A 40 -3.48 5.62 -0.55
C ALA A 40 -3.06 6.55 -1.67
N GLN A 41 -4.00 6.96 -2.50
CA GLN A 41 -3.71 7.86 -3.61
C GLN A 41 -3.15 9.18 -3.12
N ASP A 42 -3.75 9.76 -2.09
CA ASP A 42 -3.26 11.01 -1.51
C ASP A 42 -1.86 10.86 -0.93
N ALA A 43 -1.63 9.79 -0.18
CA ALA A 43 -0.32 9.57 0.45
C ALA A 43 0.77 9.36 -0.61
N ILE A 44 0.48 8.58 -1.65
CA ILE A 44 1.43 8.34 -2.73
C ILE A 44 1.73 9.65 -3.45
N ARG A 45 0.70 10.44 -3.76
CA ARG A 45 0.89 11.71 -4.45
C ARG A 45 1.83 12.63 -3.66
N LEU A 46 1.66 12.71 -2.36
CA LEU A 46 2.50 13.56 -1.52
C LEU A 46 3.97 13.10 -1.56
N VAL A 47 4.20 11.80 -1.54
CA VAL A 47 5.56 11.27 -1.63
C VAL A 47 6.19 11.59 -2.98
N LEU A 48 5.42 11.42 -4.07
CA LEU A 48 5.92 11.72 -5.41
C LEU A 48 6.23 13.20 -5.58
N GLU A 49 5.36 14.07 -5.06
CA GLU A 49 5.59 15.51 -5.12
C GLU A 49 6.83 15.90 -4.33
N ASP A 50 7.05 15.28 -3.18
CA ASP A 50 8.23 15.55 -2.37
C ASP A 50 9.51 15.09 -3.07
N CYS A 51 9.49 13.92 -3.68
CA CYS A 51 10.63 13.44 -4.46
C CYS A 51 10.97 14.39 -5.61
N ALA A 52 9.94 14.85 -6.34
CA ALA A 52 10.15 15.78 -7.45
C ALA A 52 10.76 17.08 -6.96
N ARG A 53 10.29 17.58 -5.82
CA ARG A 53 10.78 18.83 -5.25
C ARG A 53 12.25 18.73 -4.84
N ARG A 54 12.66 17.56 -4.33
CA ARG A 54 14.04 17.32 -3.90
C ARG A 54 14.94 16.83 -5.03
N GLY A 55 14.39 16.61 -6.21
CA GLY A 55 15.15 16.07 -7.35
C GLY A 55 15.58 14.63 -7.16
N GLU A 56 14.89 13.89 -6.30
CA GLU A 56 15.20 12.48 -6.05
C GLU A 56 14.38 11.58 -6.96
N PRO A 57 14.95 10.45 -7.38
CA PRO A 57 14.19 9.49 -8.17
C PRO A 57 13.06 8.87 -7.35
N VAL A 58 11.94 8.61 -8.01
CA VAL A 58 10.83 7.92 -7.37
C VAL A 58 11.20 6.44 -7.23
N PRO A 59 11.02 5.85 -6.03
CA PRO A 59 11.26 4.43 -5.87
C PRO A 59 10.43 3.64 -6.87
N ALA A 60 11.08 2.69 -7.54
CA ALA A 60 10.42 1.81 -8.47
C ALA A 60 10.90 0.40 -8.16
N GLY A 61 9.97 -0.50 -8.04
CA GLY A 61 10.29 -1.89 -7.77
C GLY A 61 9.29 -2.78 -8.44
N GLU A 62 9.56 -4.07 -8.43
CA GLU A 62 8.60 -5.00 -8.94
C GLU A 62 7.38 -5.04 -8.03
N PRO A 63 6.18 -5.19 -8.60
CA PRO A 63 5.00 -5.34 -7.76
C PRO A 63 5.11 -6.59 -6.90
N PRO A 64 4.57 -6.55 -5.68
CA PRO A 64 4.62 -7.72 -4.79
C PRO A 64 3.81 -8.85 -5.38
N ARG A 65 4.23 -10.07 -5.07
CA ARG A 65 3.49 -11.26 -5.46
C ARG A 65 2.79 -11.81 -4.25
N ILE A 66 1.50 -12.04 -4.40
CA ILE A 66 0.69 -12.59 -3.32
C ILE A 66 0.47 -14.07 -3.63
N ARG A 67 0.86 -14.92 -2.69
CA ARG A 67 0.78 -16.38 -2.84
C ARG A 67 0.14 -16.98 -1.62
N GLU A 68 -0.47 -18.11 -1.82
CA GLU A 68 -1.07 -18.86 -0.72
C GLU A 68 -0.24 -20.11 -0.47
N VAL A 69 -0.11 -20.48 0.79
CA VAL A 69 0.59 -21.71 1.19
C VAL A 69 -0.37 -22.51 2.03
N THR A 70 -0.53 -23.78 1.67
CA THR A 70 -1.38 -24.69 2.45
C THR A 70 -0.48 -25.47 3.40
N VAL A 71 -0.84 -25.47 4.67
CA VAL A 71 -0.10 -26.18 5.70
C VAL A 71 -0.99 -27.26 6.30
N THR A 72 -0.49 -28.48 6.35
CA THR A 72 -1.18 -29.58 6.99
C THR A 72 -0.61 -29.75 8.40
N LEU A 73 -1.47 -29.66 9.39
CA LEU A 73 -1.05 -29.86 10.77
C LEU A 73 -1.20 -31.33 11.12
N ALA A 74 -0.17 -31.86 11.76
CA ALA A 74 -0.24 -33.23 12.30
C ALA A 74 -1.19 -33.22 13.49
N ALA A 75 -2.03 -34.25 13.56
CA ALA A 75 -3.00 -34.36 14.66
C ALA A 75 -2.32 -34.70 15.98
#